data_99c770e656a73c7864b0b4797036a09d
#
_entry.id   99c770e656a73c7864b0b4797036a09d
#
_cell.length_a   1.000
_cell.length_b   1.000
_cell.length_c   1.000
_cell.angle_alpha   90.00
_cell.angle_beta   90.00
_cell.angle_gamma   90.00
#
_symmetry.space_group_name_H-M   'P 1'
#
loop_
_entity.id
_entity.type
_entity.pdbx_description
1 polymer ?
#
loop_
_entity_poly.entity_id
_entity_poly.type
_entity_poly.pdbx_seq_one_letter_code
_entity_poly.pdbx_strand_id
1 'polypeptide(L)'
;MILVFDSSPLIYFSRSGALQFALELSADNYITPIVYDEVVTIGRAQGYPDAEVTDLLINEGLLTVRTPKEKSTERFKGLHRDLHAGEMEVLALADDLNGIAILDDRIGREIGEMFRVKVRGSGFILFALVKNRIISKEKAKLIIRDMIREGFRIGAEQYGLVLDLLEQIKDQKEDV
;
A
#
# COMPACT_ATOMS: atom_id res chain seq x y z
N MET A 1 4.78 -8.69 -10.58
CA MET A 1 4.51 -7.25 -10.27
C MET A 1 5.23 -6.96 -8.97
N ILE A 2 5.98 -5.87 -8.89
CA ILE A 2 6.69 -5.48 -7.64
C ILE A 2 5.88 -4.39 -6.96
N LEU A 3 5.58 -4.56 -5.66
CA LEU A 3 4.86 -3.59 -4.85
C LEU A 3 5.77 -3.08 -3.72
N VAL A 4 5.81 -1.78 -3.53
CA VAL A 4 6.55 -1.13 -2.43
C VAL A 4 5.54 -0.35 -1.60
N PHE A 5 5.33 -0.77 -0.37
CA PHE A 5 4.28 -0.22 0.49
C PHE A 5 4.81 0.89 1.39
N ASP A 6 4.03 1.95 1.51
CA ASP A 6 4.16 2.97 2.56
C ASP A 6 3.47 2.52 3.85
N SER A 7 3.74 3.22 4.95
CA SER A 7 3.22 2.93 6.29
C SER A 7 1.69 2.95 6.35
N SER A 8 1.04 3.96 5.76
CA SER A 8 -0.42 4.11 5.81
C SER A 8 -1.17 2.93 5.22
N PRO A 9 -0.92 2.48 3.96
CA PRO A 9 -1.55 1.29 3.40
C PRO A 9 -1.36 0.05 4.27
N LEU A 10 -0.14 -0.19 4.79
CA LEU A 10 0.14 -1.36 5.63
C LEU A 10 -0.71 -1.35 6.90
N ILE A 11 -0.72 -0.23 7.63
CA ILE A 11 -1.46 -0.06 8.88
C ILE A 11 -2.95 -0.32 8.66
N TYR A 12 -3.56 0.31 7.65
CA TYR A 12 -5.00 0.21 7.45
C TYR A 12 -5.43 -1.14 6.88
N PHE A 13 -4.65 -1.76 5.99
CA PHE A 13 -4.90 -3.14 5.57
C PHE A 13 -4.72 -4.13 6.73
N SER A 14 -3.75 -3.92 7.62
CA SER A 14 -3.56 -4.75 8.80
C SER A 14 -4.74 -4.63 9.76
N ARG A 15 -5.14 -3.41 10.12
CA ARG A 15 -6.26 -3.14 11.04
C ARG A 15 -7.60 -3.65 10.51
N SER A 16 -7.80 -3.63 9.21
CA SER A 16 -8.98 -4.21 8.56
C SER A 16 -8.92 -5.73 8.36
N GLY A 17 -7.84 -6.40 8.82
CA GLY A 17 -7.63 -7.84 8.64
C GLY A 17 -7.41 -8.25 7.17
N ALA A 18 -6.95 -7.33 6.33
CA ALA A 18 -6.84 -7.53 4.89
C ALA A 18 -5.39 -7.50 4.36
N LEU A 19 -4.38 -7.31 5.22
CA LEU A 19 -2.99 -7.17 4.78
C LEU A 19 -2.49 -8.42 4.05
N GLN A 20 -2.80 -9.61 4.55
CA GLN A 20 -2.41 -10.86 3.88
C GLN A 20 -2.95 -10.93 2.45
N PHE A 21 -4.24 -10.60 2.24
CA PHE A 21 -4.81 -10.55 0.88
C PHE A 21 -4.09 -9.53 -0.01
N ALA A 22 -3.75 -8.35 0.53
CA ALA A 22 -3.02 -7.33 -0.23
C ALA A 22 -1.66 -7.84 -0.70
N LEU A 23 -0.96 -8.63 0.12
CA LEU A 23 0.33 -9.21 -0.22
C LEU A 23 0.22 -10.37 -1.21
N GLU A 24 -0.92 -11.07 -1.30
CA GLU A 24 -1.17 -12.11 -2.30
C GLU A 24 -1.19 -11.60 -3.75
N LEU A 25 -1.35 -10.28 -3.96
CA LEU A 25 -1.30 -9.68 -5.30
C LEU A 25 0.06 -9.81 -5.98
N SER A 26 1.13 -9.99 -5.23
CA SER A 26 2.48 -10.09 -5.75
C SER A 26 3.33 -11.03 -4.90
N ALA A 27 4.23 -11.76 -5.53
CA ALA A 27 5.29 -12.49 -4.83
C ALA A 27 6.42 -11.55 -4.33
N ASP A 28 6.47 -10.33 -4.87
CA ASP A 28 7.54 -9.35 -4.61
C ASP A 28 6.95 -8.11 -3.92
N ASN A 29 6.81 -8.19 -2.60
CA ASN A 29 6.33 -7.10 -1.77
C ASN A 29 7.45 -6.56 -0.88
N TYR A 30 7.64 -5.25 -0.89
CA TYR A 30 8.72 -4.58 -0.18
C TYR A 30 8.22 -3.43 0.67
N ILE A 31 8.98 -3.18 1.75
CA ILE A 31 8.96 -1.95 2.54
C ILE A 31 10.38 -1.44 2.73
N THR A 32 10.51 -0.18 3.12
CA THR A 32 11.81 0.40 3.45
C THR A 32 12.12 0.26 4.95
N PRO A 33 13.38 0.46 5.38
CA PRO A 33 13.73 0.49 6.79
C PRO A 33 12.96 1.54 7.59
N ILE A 34 12.70 2.72 7.01
CA ILE A 34 11.90 3.77 7.69
C ILE A 34 10.47 3.28 7.90
N VAL A 35 9.84 2.69 6.89
CA VAL A 35 8.49 2.13 7.00
C VAL A 35 8.44 1.00 8.03
N TYR A 36 9.45 0.12 8.07
CA TYR A 36 9.56 -0.90 9.10
C TYR A 36 9.61 -0.29 10.50
N ASP A 37 10.44 0.73 10.69
CA ASP A 37 10.56 1.40 11.99
C ASP A 37 9.26 2.06 12.42
N GLU A 38 8.58 2.75 11.51
CA GLU A 38 7.28 3.37 11.78
C GLU A 38 6.19 2.35 12.14
N VAL A 39 6.04 1.28 11.34
CA VAL A 39 4.93 0.34 11.48
C VAL A 39 5.21 -0.69 12.57
N VAL A 40 6.42 -1.25 12.62
CA VAL A 40 6.75 -2.34 13.55
C VAL A 40 7.37 -1.81 14.84
N THR A 41 8.49 -1.08 14.77
CA THR A 41 9.22 -0.66 15.98
C THR A 41 8.40 0.31 16.82
N ILE A 42 7.94 1.40 16.20
CA ILE A 42 7.14 2.42 16.87
C ILE A 42 5.76 1.87 17.20
N GLY A 43 5.15 1.12 16.29
CA GLY A 43 3.85 0.49 16.51
C GLY A 43 3.84 -0.42 17.72
N ARG A 44 4.85 -1.26 17.92
CA ARG A 44 5.03 -2.09 19.12
C ARG A 44 5.21 -1.27 20.40
N ALA A 45 6.04 -0.24 20.34
CA ALA A 45 6.26 0.65 21.48
C ALA A 45 4.97 1.35 21.94
N GLN A 46 4.02 1.55 21.02
CA GLN A 46 2.71 2.13 21.28
C GLN A 46 1.61 1.09 21.56
N GLY A 47 1.95 -0.21 21.50
CA GLY A 47 1.01 -1.31 21.76
C GLY A 47 -0.02 -1.55 20.66
N TYR A 48 0.28 -1.19 19.41
CA TYR A 48 -0.62 -1.40 18.28
C TYR A 48 -0.55 -2.85 17.80
N PRO A 49 -1.69 -3.59 17.73
CA PRO A 49 -1.71 -4.99 17.28
C PRO A 49 -1.29 -5.18 15.81
N ASP A 50 -1.51 -4.18 14.97
CA ASP A 50 -1.13 -4.20 13.56
C ASP A 50 0.39 -4.31 13.35
N ALA A 51 1.20 -3.84 14.32
CA ALA A 51 2.64 -4.01 14.31
C ALA A 51 3.05 -5.49 14.37
N GLU A 52 2.40 -6.29 15.22
CA GLU A 52 2.68 -7.73 15.34
C GLU A 52 2.27 -8.49 14.09
N VAL A 53 1.12 -8.14 13.48
CA VAL A 53 0.66 -8.75 12.22
C VAL A 53 1.65 -8.47 11.11
N THR A 54 2.11 -7.23 10.99
CA THR A 54 3.08 -6.85 9.93
C THR A 54 4.41 -7.57 10.11
N ASP A 55 4.93 -7.63 11.33
CA ASP A 55 6.19 -8.33 11.61
C ASP A 55 6.10 -9.85 11.36
N LEU A 56 4.96 -10.46 11.69
CA LEU A 56 4.72 -11.87 11.37
C LEU A 56 4.83 -12.13 9.87
N LEU A 57 4.18 -11.29 9.05
CA LEU A 57 4.20 -11.44 7.58
C LEU A 57 5.60 -11.18 6.98
N ILE A 58 6.42 -10.34 7.63
CA ILE A 58 7.84 -10.18 7.28
C ILE A 58 8.62 -11.46 7.61
N ASN A 59 8.42 -12.03 8.79
CA ASN A 59 9.09 -13.27 9.21
C ASN A 59 8.69 -14.49 8.35
N GLU A 60 7.47 -14.49 7.81
CA GLU A 60 6.97 -15.48 6.86
C GLU A 60 7.48 -15.26 5.43
N GLY A 61 8.20 -14.16 5.17
CA GLY A 61 8.76 -13.83 3.86
C GLY A 61 7.77 -13.28 2.84
N LEU A 62 6.54 -12.92 3.27
CA LEU A 62 5.52 -12.32 2.41
C LEU A 62 5.76 -10.83 2.17
N LEU A 63 6.55 -10.19 3.02
CA LEU A 63 6.94 -8.80 2.94
C LEU A 63 8.44 -8.67 3.29
N THR A 64 9.20 -7.98 2.46
CA THR A 64 10.65 -7.89 2.59
C THR A 64 11.09 -6.46 2.88
N VAL A 65 11.92 -6.27 3.92
CA VAL A 65 12.55 -4.97 4.19
C VAL A 65 13.75 -4.79 3.25
N ARG A 66 13.77 -3.68 2.51
CA ARG A 66 14.83 -3.38 1.55
C ARG A 66 15.19 -1.90 1.52
N THR A 67 16.49 -1.60 1.56
CA THR A 67 17.00 -0.25 1.42
C THR A 67 17.09 0.14 -0.06
N PRO A 68 16.60 1.33 -0.47
CA PRO A 68 16.82 1.84 -1.81
C PRO A 68 18.31 2.11 -2.07
N LYS A 69 18.73 2.09 -3.34
CA LYS A 69 20.11 2.47 -3.71
C LYS A 69 20.31 3.96 -3.50
N GLU A 70 21.55 4.33 -3.15
CA GLU A 70 21.93 5.72 -2.93
C GLU A 70 21.57 6.62 -4.14
N LYS A 71 21.84 6.16 -5.36
CA LYS A 71 21.52 6.89 -6.59
C LYS A 71 20.01 7.22 -6.70
N SER A 72 19.13 6.30 -6.30
CA SER A 72 17.69 6.53 -6.36
C SER A 72 17.25 7.48 -5.24
N THR A 73 17.81 7.34 -4.04
CA THR A 73 17.56 8.27 -2.95
C THR A 73 18.00 9.71 -3.31
N GLU A 74 19.17 9.86 -3.97
CA GLU A 74 19.67 11.16 -4.44
C GLU A 74 18.68 11.87 -5.38
N ARG A 75 17.94 11.13 -6.23
CA ARG A 75 16.94 11.73 -7.14
C ARG A 75 15.83 12.49 -6.41
N PHE A 76 15.50 12.07 -5.19
CA PHE A 76 14.45 12.67 -4.38
C PHE A 76 15.01 13.62 -3.30
N LYS A 77 16.33 13.82 -3.23
CA LYS A 77 16.93 14.81 -2.33
C LYS A 77 16.41 16.22 -2.65
N GLY A 78 16.14 16.96 -1.61
CA GLY A 78 15.63 18.34 -1.72
C GLY A 78 14.11 18.47 -1.69
N LEU A 79 13.37 17.36 -1.75
CA LEU A 79 11.90 17.35 -1.67
C LEU A 79 11.37 17.22 -0.22
N HIS A 80 12.27 17.28 0.78
CA HIS A 80 11.95 17.12 2.21
C HIS A 80 10.91 18.10 2.78
N ARG A 81 10.59 19.18 2.06
CA ARG A 81 9.56 20.13 2.49
C ARG A 81 8.16 19.64 2.16
N ASP A 82 8.06 18.77 1.17
CA ASP A 82 6.79 18.36 0.56
C ASP A 82 6.46 16.89 0.84
N LEU A 83 7.48 16.06 1.15
CA LEU A 83 7.35 14.63 1.46
C LEU A 83 7.97 14.27 2.81
N HIS A 84 7.37 13.30 3.50
CA HIS A 84 8.00 12.66 4.64
C HIS A 84 9.14 11.71 4.21
N ALA A 85 10.07 11.45 5.13
CA ALA A 85 11.24 10.61 4.83
C ALA A 85 10.85 9.19 4.37
N GLY A 86 9.82 8.59 4.98
CA GLY A 86 9.29 7.29 4.59
C GLY A 86 8.78 7.27 3.16
N GLU A 87 7.95 8.25 2.78
CA GLU A 87 7.41 8.38 1.42
C GLU A 87 8.50 8.54 0.36
N MET A 88 9.56 9.31 0.68
CA MET A 88 10.73 9.45 -0.22
C MET A 88 11.46 8.13 -0.42
N GLU A 89 11.69 7.36 0.65
CA GLU A 89 12.32 6.05 0.52
C GLU A 89 11.45 5.07 -0.27
N VAL A 90 10.13 5.09 -0.07
CA VAL A 90 9.17 4.27 -0.83
C VAL A 90 9.25 4.58 -2.32
N LEU A 91 9.24 5.87 -2.70
CA LEU A 91 9.40 6.28 -4.10
C LEU A 91 10.75 5.88 -4.67
N ALA A 92 11.84 6.08 -3.91
CA ALA A 92 13.18 5.71 -4.31
C ALA A 92 13.33 4.20 -4.51
N LEU A 93 12.75 3.38 -3.63
CA LEU A 93 12.78 1.93 -3.75
C LEU A 93 11.92 1.44 -4.92
N ALA A 94 10.75 2.04 -5.14
CA ALA A 94 9.91 1.73 -6.31
C ALA A 94 10.62 2.07 -7.62
N ASP A 95 11.33 3.20 -7.69
CA ASP A 95 12.17 3.57 -8.84
C ASP A 95 13.29 2.55 -9.08
N ASP A 96 14.02 2.17 -8.03
CA ASP A 96 15.09 1.17 -8.07
C ASP A 96 14.64 -0.17 -8.64
N LEU A 97 13.46 -0.61 -8.24
CA LEU A 97 12.92 -1.93 -8.58
C LEU A 97 12.06 -1.90 -9.84
N ASN A 98 11.87 -0.73 -10.47
CA ASN A 98 10.87 -0.52 -11.52
C ASN A 98 9.48 -1.07 -11.08
N GLY A 99 9.16 -0.88 -9.80
CA GLY A 99 7.96 -1.34 -9.12
C GLY A 99 6.86 -0.29 -9.10
N ILE A 100 5.88 -0.53 -8.24
CA ILE A 100 4.74 0.36 -7.98
C ILE A 100 4.81 0.76 -6.50
N ALA A 101 4.92 2.05 -6.22
CA ALA A 101 4.77 2.58 -4.87
C ALA A 101 3.28 2.55 -4.49
N ILE A 102 2.96 1.98 -3.33
CA ILE A 102 1.61 1.97 -2.77
C ILE A 102 1.56 3.07 -1.70
N LEU A 103 0.97 4.20 -2.07
CA LEU A 103 1.02 5.45 -1.34
C LEU A 103 -0.31 6.20 -1.47
N ASP A 104 -0.94 6.52 -0.35
CA ASP A 104 -2.26 7.19 -0.37
C ASP A 104 -2.16 8.72 -0.39
N ASP A 105 -1.00 9.28 -0.06
CA ASP A 105 -0.80 10.73 -0.06
C ASP A 105 -0.87 11.35 -1.47
N ARG A 106 -1.50 12.53 -1.57
CA ARG A 106 -1.67 13.23 -2.83
C ARG A 106 -0.33 13.80 -3.35
N ILE A 107 0.46 14.39 -2.45
CA ILE A 107 1.74 15.02 -2.82
C ILE A 107 2.71 13.94 -3.29
N GLY A 108 2.77 12.81 -2.58
CA GLY A 108 3.58 11.67 -2.97
C GLY A 108 3.23 11.12 -4.36
N ARG A 109 1.94 11.11 -4.73
CA ARG A 109 1.52 10.74 -6.09
C ARG A 109 1.95 11.75 -7.14
N GLU A 110 1.77 13.05 -6.89
CA GLU A 110 2.19 14.13 -7.81
C GLU A 110 3.71 14.08 -8.06
N ILE A 111 4.49 13.87 -7.01
CA ILE A 111 5.96 13.72 -7.10
C ILE A 111 6.32 12.45 -7.86
N GLY A 112 5.66 11.32 -7.56
CA GLY A 112 5.86 10.09 -8.31
C GLY A 112 5.65 10.27 -9.80
N GLU A 113 4.58 10.93 -10.22
CA GLU A 113 4.32 11.26 -11.62
C GLU A 113 5.43 12.15 -12.23
N MET A 114 5.86 13.19 -11.52
CA MET A 114 6.96 14.06 -11.96
C MET A 114 8.26 13.29 -12.22
N PHE A 115 8.56 12.31 -11.38
CA PHE A 115 9.74 11.46 -11.47
C PHE A 115 9.53 10.18 -12.29
N ARG A 116 8.34 9.98 -12.87
CA ARG A 116 7.95 8.79 -13.65
C ARG A 116 8.00 7.49 -12.85
N VAL A 117 7.79 7.57 -11.55
CA VAL A 117 7.57 6.41 -10.69
C VAL A 117 6.09 6.07 -10.70
N LYS A 118 5.77 4.81 -10.87
CA LYS A 118 4.37 4.35 -10.81
C LYS A 118 3.89 4.40 -9.37
N VAL A 119 2.87 5.22 -9.10
CA VAL A 119 2.24 5.30 -7.78
C VAL A 119 0.78 4.87 -7.87
N ARG A 120 0.32 4.12 -6.87
CA ARG A 120 -1.08 3.71 -6.70
C ARG A 120 -1.45 3.81 -5.23
N GLY A 121 -2.72 4.05 -4.93
CA GLY A 121 -3.24 4.06 -3.57
C GLY A 121 -3.88 2.74 -3.15
N SER A 122 -4.35 2.66 -1.92
CA SER A 122 -5.07 1.51 -1.35
C SER A 122 -6.29 1.08 -2.17
N GLY A 123 -6.99 2.03 -2.82
CA GLY A 123 -8.10 1.72 -3.72
C GLY A 123 -7.70 0.86 -4.92
N PHE A 124 -6.49 1.05 -5.46
CA PHE A 124 -5.96 0.19 -6.51
C PHE A 124 -5.75 -1.26 -6.01
N ILE A 125 -5.25 -1.42 -4.80
CA ILE A 125 -5.08 -2.76 -4.19
C ILE A 125 -6.44 -3.46 -4.11
N LEU A 126 -7.46 -2.80 -3.56
CA LEU A 126 -8.82 -3.37 -3.49
C LEU A 126 -9.38 -3.75 -4.85
N PHE A 127 -9.23 -2.87 -5.86
CA PHE A 127 -9.63 -3.17 -7.23
C PHE A 127 -8.88 -4.39 -7.78
N ALA A 128 -7.57 -4.44 -7.60
CA ALA A 128 -6.73 -5.53 -8.10
C ALA A 128 -7.08 -6.87 -7.42
N LEU A 129 -7.36 -6.87 -6.12
CA LEU A 129 -7.80 -8.06 -5.39
C LEU A 129 -9.09 -8.66 -5.96
N VAL A 130 -10.08 -7.82 -6.25
CA VAL A 130 -11.34 -8.27 -6.86
C VAL A 130 -11.12 -8.72 -8.31
N LYS A 131 -10.36 -7.94 -9.10
CA LYS A 131 -10.06 -8.26 -10.50
C LYS A 131 -9.33 -9.60 -10.63
N ASN A 132 -8.42 -9.92 -9.70
CA ASN A 132 -7.69 -11.18 -9.66
C ASN A 132 -8.45 -12.30 -8.89
N ARG A 133 -9.69 -12.04 -8.46
CA ARG A 133 -10.55 -13.01 -7.76
C ARG A 133 -9.99 -13.52 -6.42
N ILE A 134 -9.12 -12.75 -5.78
CA ILE A 134 -8.60 -13.04 -4.45
C ILE A 134 -9.69 -12.81 -3.41
N ILE A 135 -10.50 -11.75 -3.60
CA ILE A 135 -11.67 -11.45 -2.76
C ILE A 135 -12.89 -11.10 -3.63
N SER A 136 -14.09 -11.17 -3.05
CA SER A 136 -15.31 -10.70 -3.69
C SER A 136 -15.44 -9.17 -3.63
N LYS A 137 -16.33 -8.58 -4.46
CA LYS A 137 -16.68 -7.15 -4.42
C LYS A 137 -17.21 -6.74 -3.04
N GLU A 138 -18.08 -7.57 -2.47
CA GLU A 138 -18.67 -7.35 -1.15
C GLU A 138 -17.60 -7.31 -0.08
N LYS A 139 -16.60 -8.22 -0.14
CA LYS A 139 -15.48 -8.23 0.78
C LYS A 139 -14.62 -6.97 0.63
N ALA A 140 -14.36 -6.51 -0.60
CA ALA A 140 -13.62 -5.27 -0.84
C ALA A 140 -14.34 -4.04 -0.25
N LYS A 141 -15.68 -3.97 -0.40
CA LYS A 141 -16.51 -2.93 0.19
C LYS A 141 -16.51 -2.96 1.73
N LEU A 142 -16.44 -4.14 2.32
CA LEU A 142 -16.29 -4.29 3.77
C LEU A 142 -14.92 -3.80 4.22
N ILE A 143 -13.85 -4.23 3.55
CA ILE A 143 -12.47 -3.83 3.88
C ILE A 143 -12.33 -2.30 3.88
N ILE A 144 -12.78 -1.59 2.82
CA ILE A 144 -12.63 -0.13 2.78
C ILE A 144 -13.44 0.56 3.87
N ARG A 145 -14.62 0.04 4.24
CA ARG A 145 -15.40 0.57 5.37
C ARG A 145 -14.69 0.37 6.69
N ASP A 146 -14.08 -0.79 6.90
CA ASP A 146 -13.33 -1.10 8.11
C ASP A 146 -12.05 -0.24 8.18
N MET A 147 -11.32 -0.04 7.06
CA MET A 147 -10.22 0.91 7.00
C MET A 147 -10.64 2.31 7.42
N ILE A 148 -11.81 2.81 6.94
CA ILE A 148 -12.34 4.13 7.31
C ILE A 148 -12.67 4.19 8.81
N ARG A 149 -13.25 3.14 9.39
CA ARG A 149 -13.51 3.05 10.84
C ARG A 149 -12.23 3.10 11.66
N GLU A 150 -11.16 2.50 11.16
CA GLU A 150 -9.83 2.52 11.76
C GLU A 150 -9.06 3.83 11.51
N GLY A 151 -9.68 4.80 10.85
CA GLY A 151 -9.13 6.15 10.67
C GLY A 151 -8.52 6.44 9.30
N PHE A 152 -8.66 5.54 8.32
CA PHE A 152 -8.25 5.80 6.95
C PHE A 152 -9.02 6.99 6.37
N ARG A 153 -8.28 8.00 5.92
CA ARG A 153 -8.86 9.21 5.36
C ARG A 153 -8.93 9.11 3.83
N ILE A 154 -10.13 9.02 3.32
CA ILE A 154 -10.41 9.03 1.89
C ILE A 154 -11.46 10.11 1.60
N GLY A 155 -11.25 10.92 0.58
CA GLY A 155 -12.25 11.91 0.14
C GLY A 155 -13.49 11.23 -0.43
N ALA A 156 -14.64 11.90 -0.35
CA ALA A 156 -15.91 11.33 -0.86
C ALA A 156 -15.83 10.99 -2.36
N GLU A 157 -15.15 11.81 -3.15
CA GLU A 157 -14.95 11.57 -4.58
C GLU A 157 -14.11 10.31 -4.82
N GLN A 158 -12.96 10.17 -4.13
CA GLN A 158 -12.11 8.99 -4.26
C GLN A 158 -12.81 7.72 -3.78
N TYR A 159 -13.60 7.81 -2.69
CA TYR A 159 -14.41 6.70 -2.22
C TYR A 159 -15.43 6.27 -3.26
N GLY A 160 -16.15 7.22 -3.87
CA GLY A 160 -17.08 6.96 -4.96
C GLY A 160 -16.40 6.27 -6.15
N LEU A 161 -15.25 6.78 -6.59
CA LEU A 161 -14.47 6.18 -7.68
C LEU A 161 -14.04 4.72 -7.38
N VAL A 162 -13.64 4.43 -6.13
CA VAL A 162 -13.29 3.04 -5.75
C VAL A 162 -14.52 2.13 -5.88
N LEU A 163 -15.69 2.57 -5.39
CA LEU A 163 -16.93 1.77 -5.51
C LEU A 163 -17.33 1.56 -6.96
N ASP A 164 -17.30 2.60 -7.79
CA ASP A 164 -17.64 2.52 -9.21
C ASP A 164 -16.72 1.56 -9.96
N LEU A 165 -15.39 1.61 -9.69
CA LEU A 165 -14.43 0.69 -10.27
C LEU A 165 -14.69 -0.76 -9.86
N LEU A 166 -15.06 -1.01 -8.61
CA LEU A 166 -15.41 -2.35 -8.15
C LEU A 166 -16.68 -2.88 -8.85
N GLU A 167 -17.69 -2.03 -9.08
CA GLU A 167 -18.91 -2.43 -9.78
C GLU A 167 -18.67 -2.75 -11.26
N GLN A 168 -17.73 -2.07 -11.92
CA GLN A 168 -17.39 -2.30 -13.33
C GLN A 168 -16.71 -3.65 -13.58
N ILE A 169 -16.17 -4.31 -12.53
CA ILE A 169 -15.61 -5.65 -12.68
C ILE A 169 -16.78 -6.60 -12.96
N LYS A 170 -16.80 -7.23 -14.15
CA LYS A 170 -17.83 -8.19 -14.51
C LYS A 170 -17.75 -9.42 -13.62
N ASP A 171 -18.86 -9.73 -12.95
CA ASP A 171 -19.06 -11.07 -12.40
C ASP A 171 -19.25 -12.00 -13.61
N GLN A 172 -18.29 -12.90 -13.85
CA GLN A 172 -18.61 -13.98 -14.79
C GLN A 172 -19.72 -14.80 -14.14
N LYS A 173 -20.88 -14.84 -14.83
CA LYS A 173 -21.88 -15.86 -14.56
C LYS A 173 -21.17 -17.20 -14.57
N GLU A 174 -21.43 -18.00 -13.55
CA GLU A 174 -21.10 -19.42 -13.55
C GLU A 174 -21.63 -19.99 -14.88
N ASP A 175 -20.70 -20.28 -15.78
CA ASP A 175 -21.02 -21.17 -16.91
C ASP A 175 -21.17 -22.56 -16.30
N VAL A 176 -22.43 -22.92 -16.03
CA VAL A 176 -22.87 -24.27 -15.69
C VAL A 176 -22.90 -25.11 -16.97
#